data_5e9c4bd3f51f5f8723e9e44599177dcc
#
_entry.id   5e9c4bd3f51f5f8723e9e44599177dcc
#
_cell.length_a   1.000
_cell.length_b   1.000
_cell.length_c   1.000
_cell.angle_alpha   90.00
_cell.angle_beta   90.00
_cell.angle_gamma   90.00
#
_symmetry.space_group_name_H-M   'P 1'
#
loop_
_entity.id
_entity.type
_entity.pdbx_description
1 polymer ?
#
loop_
_entity_poly.entity_id
_entity_poly.type
_entity_poly.pdbx_seq_one_letter_code
_entity_poly.pdbx_strand_id
1 'polypeptide(L)'
;MLVLGAGPAALCIVAELVQQGLEVQALASHAPDQPWPNTYGIWAEEVESLGMASLLGHRWSNTVSFFGNGVDKDGLSPVQHHFDYGLFDQAALQRALLLKCGDIGWFVETAEKINFLGANTEVACTSGKKYRARVVIDASGHKSSFIRRPYHGPVAQQAAYGVVGRFSSPPVESGQFVLM
;
A
#
# COMPACT_ATOMS: atom_id res chain seq x y z
N MET A 1 6.43 -2.81 20.55
CA MET A 1 6.73 -3.31 19.20
C MET A 1 7.31 -2.18 18.38
N LEU A 2 8.07 -2.48 17.30
CA LEU A 2 8.60 -1.47 16.40
C LEU A 2 8.16 -1.82 14.96
N VAL A 3 7.48 -0.89 14.29
CA VAL A 3 7.06 -1.03 12.89
C VAL A 3 7.98 -0.19 12.00
N LEU A 4 8.52 -0.80 10.95
CA LEU A 4 9.37 -0.12 9.97
C LEU A 4 8.55 0.25 8.74
N GLY A 5 8.47 1.54 8.43
CA GLY A 5 7.75 2.10 7.29
C GLY A 5 6.69 3.12 7.68
N ALA A 6 6.24 3.93 6.70
CA ALA A 6 5.17 4.93 6.82
C ALA A 6 4.16 4.88 5.65
N GLY A 7 4.17 3.77 4.90
CA GLY A 7 3.19 3.51 3.85
C GLY A 7 1.86 2.99 4.40
N PRO A 8 0.86 2.75 3.54
CA PRO A 8 -0.46 2.28 3.97
C PRO A 8 -0.41 1.03 4.84
N ALA A 9 0.40 0.04 4.48
CA ALA A 9 0.56 -1.20 5.24
C ALA A 9 1.10 -0.92 6.66
N ALA A 10 2.11 -0.05 6.78
CA ALA A 10 2.65 0.32 8.09
C ALA A 10 1.61 1.01 8.96
N LEU A 11 0.87 1.99 8.40
CA LEU A 11 -0.17 2.70 9.15
C LEU A 11 -1.33 1.77 9.55
N CYS A 12 -1.76 0.85 8.69
CA CYS A 12 -2.77 -0.15 9.05
C CYS A 12 -2.30 -1.06 10.20
N ILE A 13 -1.06 -1.54 10.14
CA ILE A 13 -0.48 -2.40 11.18
C ILE A 13 -0.39 -1.62 12.51
N VAL A 14 0.13 -0.41 12.47
CA VAL A 14 0.24 0.44 13.68
C VAL A 14 -1.14 0.69 14.28
N ALA A 15 -2.12 1.10 13.45
CA ALA A 15 -3.48 1.37 13.90
C ALA A 15 -4.11 0.15 14.59
N GLU A 16 -3.97 -1.04 13.99
CA GLU A 16 -4.52 -2.27 14.55
C GLU A 16 -3.82 -2.64 15.88
N LEU A 17 -2.49 -2.58 15.92
CA LEU A 17 -1.74 -2.89 17.14
C LEU A 17 -2.07 -1.94 18.30
N VAL A 18 -2.23 -0.65 18.00
CA VAL A 18 -2.65 0.36 19.01
C VAL A 18 -4.08 0.06 19.47
N GLN A 19 -4.98 -0.28 18.58
CA GLN A 19 -6.36 -0.65 18.93
C GLN A 19 -6.41 -1.88 19.85
N GLN A 20 -5.46 -2.80 19.69
CA GLN A 20 -5.32 -3.98 20.57
C GLN A 20 -4.63 -3.64 21.89
N GLY A 21 -4.33 -2.38 22.18
CA GLY A 21 -3.70 -1.93 23.43
C GLY A 21 -2.21 -2.27 23.54
N LEU A 22 -1.54 -2.54 22.41
CA LEU A 22 -0.12 -2.87 22.40
C LEU A 22 0.73 -1.59 22.36
N GLU A 23 1.87 -1.63 23.05
CA GLU A 23 2.86 -0.56 22.98
C GLU A 23 3.61 -0.62 21.65
N VAL A 24 3.45 0.42 20.83
CA VAL A 24 3.97 0.49 19.47
C VAL A 24 4.76 1.79 19.28
N GLN A 25 5.86 1.66 18.55
CA GLN A 25 6.62 2.76 17.98
C GLN A 25 6.81 2.48 16.49
N ALA A 26 7.03 3.53 15.72
CA ALA A 26 7.27 3.37 14.29
C ALA A 26 8.52 4.14 13.85
N LEU A 27 9.19 3.62 12.82
CA LEU A 27 10.42 4.16 12.25
C LEU A 27 10.33 4.15 10.74
N ALA A 28 10.56 5.29 10.12
CA ALA A 28 10.56 5.42 8.66
C ALA A 28 11.56 6.49 8.20
N SER A 29 11.98 6.43 6.94
CA SER A 29 12.90 7.41 6.36
C SER A 29 12.30 8.81 6.18
N HIS A 30 11.00 8.96 6.38
CA HIS A 30 10.26 10.23 6.27
C HIS A 30 9.12 10.26 7.28
N ALA A 31 8.58 11.45 7.53
CA ALA A 31 7.43 11.62 8.41
C ALA A 31 6.18 10.90 7.87
N PRO A 32 5.31 10.34 8.75
CA PRO A 32 4.19 9.50 8.34
C PRO A 32 3.06 10.28 7.64
N ASP A 33 3.04 11.60 7.76
CA ASP A 33 2.10 12.52 7.13
C ASP A 33 2.58 13.02 5.76
N GLN A 34 3.79 12.65 5.34
CA GLN A 34 4.28 12.97 4.01
C GLN A 34 3.41 12.28 2.94
N PRO A 35 2.96 13.00 1.89
CA PRO A 35 2.12 12.42 0.85
C PRO A 35 2.75 11.17 0.22
N TRP A 36 1.98 10.12 0.09
CA TRP A 36 2.46 8.91 -0.58
C TRP A 36 2.60 9.14 -2.10
N PRO A 37 3.59 8.58 -2.76
CA PRO A 37 3.81 8.79 -4.20
C PRO A 37 2.88 7.96 -5.09
N ASN A 38 2.24 6.90 -4.55
CA ASN A 38 1.47 5.93 -5.33
C ASN A 38 -0.03 6.10 -5.12
N THR A 39 -0.80 5.70 -6.12
CA THR A 39 -2.25 5.49 -5.99
C THR A 39 -2.53 4.10 -5.46
N TYR A 40 -3.66 3.94 -4.77
CA TYR A 40 -4.07 2.67 -4.17
C TYR A 40 -5.49 2.35 -4.58
N GLY A 41 -5.66 1.16 -5.15
CA GLY A 41 -6.96 0.64 -5.53
C GLY A 41 -7.24 -0.68 -4.82
N ILE A 42 -8.53 -1.03 -4.75
CA ILE A 42 -9.02 -2.21 -4.04
C ILE A 42 -10.33 -2.67 -4.68
N TRP A 43 -10.66 -3.95 -4.50
CA TRP A 43 -12.01 -4.42 -4.80
C TRP A 43 -13.01 -3.80 -3.82
N ALA A 44 -14.10 -3.25 -4.33
CA ALA A 44 -15.03 -2.45 -3.52
C ALA A 44 -15.70 -3.28 -2.40
N GLU A 45 -15.96 -4.55 -2.64
CA GLU A 45 -16.51 -5.47 -1.66
C GLU A 45 -15.55 -5.66 -0.47
N GLU A 46 -14.24 -5.71 -0.73
CA GLU A 46 -13.24 -5.83 0.32
C GLU A 46 -13.20 -4.57 1.19
N VAL A 47 -13.22 -3.39 0.58
CA VAL A 47 -13.17 -2.13 1.34
C VAL A 47 -14.45 -1.91 2.16
N GLU A 48 -15.59 -2.39 1.69
CA GLU A 48 -16.85 -2.34 2.42
C GLU A 48 -16.77 -3.20 3.70
N SER A 49 -16.21 -4.41 3.59
CA SER A 49 -16.01 -5.30 4.74
C SER A 49 -15.09 -4.71 5.81
N LEU A 50 -14.15 -3.84 5.40
CA LEU A 50 -13.24 -3.12 6.29
C LEU A 50 -13.84 -1.83 6.86
N GLY A 51 -15.06 -1.44 6.47
CA GLY A 51 -15.70 -0.19 6.88
C GLY A 51 -15.01 1.06 6.32
N MET A 52 -14.29 0.94 5.20
CA MET A 52 -13.46 2.00 4.61
C MET A 52 -14.03 2.54 3.29
N ALA A 53 -15.25 2.17 2.91
CA ALA A 53 -15.86 2.57 1.64
C ALA A 53 -15.96 4.09 1.46
N SER A 54 -16.15 4.85 2.55
CA SER A 54 -16.18 6.33 2.53
C SER A 54 -14.84 7.00 2.18
N LEU A 55 -13.76 6.21 2.15
CA LEU A 55 -12.42 6.68 1.78
C LEU A 55 -12.12 6.48 0.29
N LEU A 56 -13.05 5.92 -0.48
CA LEU A 56 -12.91 5.84 -1.94
C LEU A 56 -13.16 7.20 -2.56
N GLY A 57 -12.22 7.66 -3.37
CA GLY A 57 -12.35 8.84 -4.20
C GLY A 57 -13.09 8.55 -5.50
N HIS A 58 -13.05 7.29 -5.96
CA HIS A 58 -13.78 6.84 -7.13
C HIS A 58 -14.10 5.34 -7.06
N ARG A 59 -15.22 4.94 -7.71
CA ARG A 59 -15.65 3.54 -7.84
C ARG A 59 -16.11 3.29 -9.27
N TRP A 60 -15.66 2.19 -9.85
CA TRP A 60 -16.08 1.70 -11.16
C TRP A 60 -16.90 0.44 -10.97
N SER A 61 -18.12 0.44 -11.51
CA SER A 61 -19.04 -0.69 -11.43
C SER A 61 -18.98 -1.63 -12.64
N ASN A 62 -18.19 -1.28 -13.64
CA ASN A 62 -18.00 -2.08 -14.84
C ASN A 62 -16.50 -2.35 -15.04
N THR A 63 -16.01 -3.44 -14.47
CA THR A 63 -14.61 -3.84 -14.60
C THR A 63 -14.46 -4.90 -15.68
N VAL A 64 -13.60 -4.63 -16.65
CA VAL A 64 -13.37 -5.51 -17.80
C VAL A 64 -11.88 -5.75 -18.06
N SER A 65 -11.55 -6.84 -18.72
CA SER A 65 -10.23 -7.13 -19.28
C SER A 65 -10.31 -7.56 -20.72
N PHE A 66 -9.27 -7.24 -21.51
CA PHE A 66 -9.09 -7.67 -22.88
C PHE A 66 -7.82 -8.53 -22.95
N PHE A 67 -7.97 -9.81 -23.19
CA PHE A 67 -6.83 -10.75 -23.16
C PHE A 67 -6.23 -11.07 -24.54
N GLY A 68 -6.60 -10.38 -25.60
CA GLY A 68 -6.00 -10.51 -26.93
C GLY A 68 -6.13 -11.88 -27.62
N ASN A 69 -6.31 -12.95 -26.86
CA ASN A 69 -6.55 -14.32 -27.32
C ASN A 69 -8.02 -14.72 -27.14
N GLY A 70 -8.90 -13.72 -27.14
CA GLY A 70 -10.33 -13.94 -26.96
C GLY A 70 -10.89 -14.94 -27.96
N VAL A 71 -11.92 -15.65 -27.54
CA VAL A 71 -12.66 -16.65 -28.30
C VAL A 71 -13.28 -16.07 -29.57
N ASP A 72 -13.35 -14.74 -29.65
CA ASP A 72 -13.86 -14.03 -30.81
C ASP A 72 -12.76 -13.74 -31.83
N LYS A 73 -13.08 -13.91 -33.10
CA LYS A 73 -12.17 -13.76 -34.24
C LYS A 73 -11.44 -12.41 -34.28
N ASP A 74 -11.94 -11.39 -33.55
CA ASP A 74 -11.41 -10.05 -33.56
C ASP A 74 -10.63 -9.72 -32.23
N GLY A 75 -10.63 -10.61 -31.22
CA GLY A 75 -9.90 -10.44 -29.96
C GLY A 75 -10.34 -9.23 -29.11
N LEU A 76 -11.49 -8.66 -29.44
CA LEU A 76 -11.96 -7.38 -28.87
C LEU A 76 -13.08 -7.52 -27.85
N SER A 77 -13.58 -8.74 -27.62
CA SER A 77 -14.63 -8.94 -26.64
C SER A 77 -14.07 -8.85 -25.21
N PRO A 78 -14.60 -7.95 -24.39
CA PRO A 78 -14.16 -7.83 -23.01
C PRO A 78 -14.62 -9.02 -22.17
N VAL A 79 -13.76 -9.47 -21.27
CA VAL A 79 -14.15 -10.36 -20.18
C VAL A 79 -14.68 -9.48 -19.05
N GLN A 80 -15.94 -9.67 -18.68
CA GLN A 80 -16.56 -8.96 -17.58
C GLN A 80 -16.12 -9.56 -16.24
N HIS A 81 -15.69 -8.69 -15.35
CA HIS A 81 -15.42 -9.02 -13.95
C HIS A 81 -16.60 -8.52 -13.13
N HIS A 82 -17.27 -9.40 -12.43
CA HIS A 82 -18.44 -9.06 -11.61
C HIS A 82 -18.05 -8.44 -10.26
N PHE A 83 -17.00 -7.64 -10.25
CA PHE A 83 -16.49 -6.93 -9.09
C PHE A 83 -16.35 -5.45 -9.40
N ASP A 84 -16.76 -4.61 -8.47
CA ASP A 84 -16.48 -3.19 -8.55
C ASP A 84 -15.04 -2.91 -8.11
N TYR A 85 -14.40 -1.96 -8.77
CA TYR A 85 -13.07 -1.50 -8.40
C TYR A 85 -13.11 -0.10 -7.80
N GLY A 86 -12.43 0.09 -6.69
CA GLY A 86 -12.34 1.36 -5.97
C GLY A 86 -10.94 1.94 -6.03
N LEU A 87 -10.85 3.25 -6.21
CA LEU A 87 -9.63 4.02 -6.04
C LEU A 87 -9.76 4.86 -4.77
N PHE A 88 -8.84 4.72 -3.83
CA PHE A 88 -8.84 5.54 -2.63
C PHE A 88 -8.55 7.01 -2.93
N ASP A 89 -9.24 7.91 -2.22
CA ASP A 89 -8.71 9.24 -1.96
C ASP A 89 -7.50 9.05 -1.03
N GLN A 90 -6.32 9.18 -1.61
CA GLN A 90 -5.05 8.92 -0.95
C GLN A 90 -4.87 9.75 0.33
N ALA A 91 -5.22 11.04 0.26
CA ALA A 91 -5.08 11.95 1.39
C ALA A 91 -6.11 11.64 2.50
N ALA A 92 -7.34 11.26 2.11
CA ALA A 92 -8.36 10.85 3.06
C ALA A 92 -7.98 9.53 3.76
N LEU A 93 -7.48 8.56 3.00
CA LEU A 93 -6.99 7.29 3.54
C LEU A 93 -5.85 7.51 4.53
N GLN A 94 -4.84 8.28 4.15
CA GLN A 94 -3.69 8.55 5.01
C GLN A 94 -4.11 9.25 6.31
N ARG A 95 -4.95 10.29 6.23
CA ARG A 95 -5.47 10.98 7.41
C ARG A 95 -6.26 10.06 8.33
N ALA A 96 -7.13 9.23 7.76
CA ALA A 96 -7.95 8.30 8.53
C ALA A 96 -7.10 7.26 9.27
N LEU A 97 -6.06 6.74 8.62
CA LEU A 97 -5.14 5.78 9.24
C LEU A 97 -4.28 6.44 10.32
N LEU A 98 -3.75 7.64 10.08
CA LEU A 98 -2.97 8.40 11.07
C LEU A 98 -3.79 8.68 12.33
N LEU A 99 -5.05 9.06 12.19
CA LEU A 99 -5.96 9.25 13.33
C LEU A 99 -6.11 7.97 14.15
N LYS A 100 -6.20 6.81 13.50
CA LYS A 100 -6.27 5.51 14.19
C LYS A 100 -4.95 5.10 14.84
N CYS A 101 -3.81 5.55 14.34
CA CYS A 101 -2.52 5.29 14.95
C CYS A 101 -2.36 5.99 16.31
N GLY A 102 -3.13 7.06 16.58
CA GLY A 102 -3.01 7.81 17.81
C GLY A 102 -1.66 8.49 17.98
N ASP A 103 -1.34 8.82 19.22
CA ASP A 103 -0.10 9.52 19.61
C ASP A 103 0.98 8.49 19.95
N ILE A 104 1.58 7.86 18.93
CA ILE A 104 2.73 6.97 19.09
C ILE A 104 4.04 7.69 18.74
N GLY A 105 5.16 7.13 19.20
CA GLY A 105 6.49 7.62 18.80
C GLY A 105 6.80 7.28 17.35
N TRP A 106 6.91 8.31 16.49
CA TRP A 106 7.40 8.19 15.11
C TRP A 106 8.84 8.70 15.04
N PHE A 107 9.75 7.83 14.61
CA PHE A 107 11.17 8.18 14.42
C PHE A 107 11.47 8.33 12.93
N VAL A 108 11.93 9.52 12.54
CA VAL A 108 12.38 9.76 11.17
C VAL A 108 13.84 9.32 11.06
N GLU A 109 14.02 8.07 10.66
CA GLU A 109 15.31 7.40 10.56
C GLU A 109 15.27 6.34 9.45
N THR A 110 16.42 6.03 8.88
CA THR A 110 16.54 4.95 7.89
C THR A 110 17.14 3.71 8.55
N ALA A 111 16.34 2.65 8.67
CA ALA A 111 16.79 1.36 9.18
C ALA A 111 17.78 0.74 8.19
N GLU A 112 18.93 0.30 8.68
CA GLU A 112 20.01 -0.27 7.86
C GLU A 112 20.27 -1.73 8.19
N LYS A 113 20.26 -2.09 9.47
CA LYS A 113 20.61 -3.43 9.93
C LYS A 113 19.70 -3.89 11.06
N ILE A 114 19.38 -5.19 11.07
CA ILE A 114 18.66 -5.85 12.14
C ILE A 114 19.57 -6.87 12.80
N ASN A 115 19.65 -6.80 14.14
CA ASN A 115 20.42 -7.72 14.97
C ASN A 115 19.48 -8.40 15.96
N PHE A 116 19.47 -9.72 15.99
CA PHE A 116 18.71 -10.50 16.98
C PHE A 116 19.53 -10.66 18.25
N LEU A 117 19.00 -10.19 19.37
CA LEU A 117 19.66 -10.16 20.69
C LEU A 117 18.85 -10.98 21.70
N GLY A 118 18.71 -12.27 21.47
CA GLY A 118 17.89 -13.14 22.30
C GLY A 118 16.41 -12.78 22.26
N ALA A 119 15.86 -12.28 23.39
CA ALA A 119 14.44 -11.90 23.48
C ALA A 119 14.10 -10.55 22.82
N ASN A 120 15.11 -9.81 22.35
CA ASN A 120 14.93 -8.51 21.72
C ASN A 120 15.58 -8.49 20.33
N THR A 121 15.10 -7.57 19.53
CA THR A 121 15.66 -7.23 18.22
C THR A 121 16.12 -5.78 18.26
N GLU A 122 17.35 -5.52 17.80
CA GLU A 122 17.92 -4.19 17.65
C GLU A 122 17.90 -3.79 16.16
N VAL A 123 17.33 -2.64 15.88
CA VAL A 123 17.39 -1.99 14.57
C VAL A 123 18.43 -0.88 14.63
N ALA A 124 19.49 -1.00 13.86
CA ALA A 124 20.49 0.04 13.68
C ALA A 124 20.14 0.90 12.46
N CYS A 125 20.25 2.20 12.61
CA CYS A 125 19.96 3.18 11.56
C CYS A 125 21.23 3.74 10.94
N THR A 126 21.14 4.27 9.72
CA THR A 126 22.23 4.93 9.02
C THR A 126 22.84 6.11 9.80
N SER A 127 22.05 6.75 10.67
CA SER A 127 22.51 7.80 11.58
C SER A 127 23.38 7.31 12.74
N GLY A 128 23.50 6.00 12.93
CA GLY A 128 24.14 5.37 14.08
C GLY A 128 23.22 5.16 15.28
N LYS A 129 22.00 5.69 15.27
CA LYS A 129 21.01 5.42 16.32
C LYS A 129 20.55 3.97 16.28
N LYS A 130 20.13 3.48 17.45
CA LYS A 130 19.69 2.11 17.63
C LYS A 130 18.38 2.07 18.41
N TYR A 131 17.45 1.25 17.93
CA TYR A 131 16.14 1.04 18.53
C TYR A 131 15.98 -0.42 18.90
N ARG A 132 15.40 -0.71 20.06
CA ARG A 132 15.21 -2.09 20.53
C ARG A 132 13.74 -2.38 20.78
N ALA A 133 13.28 -3.52 20.29
CA ALA A 133 11.92 -3.99 20.52
C ALA A 133 11.92 -5.52 20.63
N ARG A 134 10.93 -6.07 21.33
CA ARG A 134 10.71 -7.54 21.33
C ARG A 134 10.30 -8.06 19.97
N VAL A 135 9.50 -7.28 19.24
CA VAL A 135 9.05 -7.61 17.89
C VAL A 135 9.31 -6.42 16.98
N VAL A 136 9.91 -6.68 15.84
CA VAL A 136 10.08 -5.73 14.74
C VAL A 136 9.28 -6.22 13.54
N ILE A 137 8.45 -5.35 12.99
CA ILE A 137 7.60 -5.64 11.83
C ILE A 137 8.12 -4.81 10.66
N ASP A 138 8.56 -5.47 9.59
CA ASP A 138 9.02 -4.81 8.39
C ASP A 138 7.83 -4.57 7.44
N ALA A 139 7.40 -3.33 7.37
CA ALA A 139 6.40 -2.79 6.44
C ALA A 139 6.99 -1.68 5.54
N SER A 140 8.30 -1.75 5.29
CA SER A 140 9.04 -0.75 4.50
C SER A 140 8.81 -0.86 2.98
N GLY A 141 8.04 -1.85 2.54
CA GLY A 141 7.63 -2.05 1.14
C GLY A 141 8.58 -2.95 0.36
N HIS A 142 8.42 -2.94 -0.97
CA HIS A 142 9.10 -3.91 -1.84
C HIS A 142 10.63 -3.76 -1.89
N LYS A 143 11.16 -2.61 -1.51
CA LYS A 143 12.61 -2.35 -1.46
C LYS A 143 13.25 -2.69 -0.11
N SER A 144 12.54 -3.43 0.76
CA SER A 144 13.10 -3.86 2.02
C SER A 144 14.47 -4.53 1.85
N SER A 145 15.45 -4.05 2.60
CA SER A 145 16.80 -4.62 2.67
C SER A 145 16.89 -5.82 3.63
N PHE A 146 15.84 -6.08 4.41
CA PHE A 146 15.81 -7.13 5.45
C PHE A 146 15.29 -8.47 4.92
N ILE A 147 14.69 -8.48 3.73
CA ILE A 147 14.18 -9.70 3.09
C ILE A 147 15.29 -10.33 2.26
N ARG A 148 15.66 -11.57 2.59
CA ARG A 148 16.51 -12.38 1.71
C ARG A 148 15.73 -12.77 0.46
N ARG A 149 16.18 -12.31 -0.68
CA ARG A 149 15.63 -12.69 -1.99
C ARG A 149 16.54 -13.72 -2.65
N PRO A 150 15.99 -14.81 -3.21
CA PRO A 150 16.80 -15.85 -3.85
C PRO A 150 17.50 -15.37 -5.12
N TYR A 151 17.02 -14.26 -5.70
CA TYR A 151 17.57 -13.68 -6.93
C TYR A 151 17.97 -12.22 -6.75
N HIS A 152 19.13 -11.83 -7.29
CA HIS A 152 19.65 -10.47 -7.25
C HIS A 152 19.26 -9.64 -8.47
N GLY A 153 18.22 -10.01 -9.18
CA GLY A 153 17.71 -9.29 -10.36
C GLY A 153 16.21 -9.02 -10.25
N PRO A 154 15.66 -8.23 -11.17
CA PRO A 154 14.21 -8.03 -11.25
C PRO A 154 13.55 -9.35 -11.62
N VAL A 155 12.58 -9.78 -10.80
CA VAL A 155 11.76 -10.97 -11.07
C VAL A 155 10.78 -10.69 -12.21
N ALA A 156 10.28 -9.45 -12.27
CA ALA A 156 9.43 -8.93 -13.32
C ALA A 156 9.61 -7.41 -13.43
N GLN A 157 9.38 -6.87 -14.61
CA GLN A 157 9.33 -5.44 -14.85
C GLN A 157 7.99 -5.11 -15.51
N GLN A 158 7.33 -4.08 -14.99
CA GLN A 158 6.16 -3.50 -15.61
C GLN A 158 6.43 -2.01 -15.80
N ALA A 159 6.22 -1.52 -17.01
CA ALA A 159 6.23 -0.10 -17.30
C ALA A 159 4.82 0.32 -17.70
N ALA A 160 4.30 1.38 -17.09
CA ALA A 160 3.04 1.98 -17.46
C ALA A 160 3.25 3.48 -17.70
N TYR A 161 2.65 3.97 -18.77
CA TYR A 161 2.58 5.39 -19.06
C TYR A 161 1.11 5.78 -19.19
N GLY A 162 0.71 6.87 -18.54
CA GLY A 162 -0.67 7.31 -18.56
C GLY A 162 -0.80 8.82 -18.52
N VAL A 163 -1.93 9.29 -18.97
CA VAL A 163 -2.32 10.70 -18.89
C VAL A 163 -3.63 10.79 -18.11
N VAL A 164 -3.65 11.64 -17.11
CA VAL A 164 -4.85 11.95 -16.34
C VAL A 164 -5.38 13.29 -16.83
N GLY A 165 -6.65 13.33 -17.26
CA GLY A 165 -7.25 14.55 -17.79
C GLY A 165 -8.76 14.43 -17.99
N ARG A 166 -9.35 15.53 -18.46
CA ARG A 166 -10.73 15.55 -18.94
C ARG A 166 -10.72 15.35 -20.46
N PHE A 167 -11.47 14.39 -20.93
CA PHE A 167 -11.59 14.08 -22.33
C PHE A 167 -12.93 14.58 -22.85
N SER A 168 -12.94 15.22 -24.04
CA SER A 168 -14.16 15.64 -24.73
C SER A 168 -14.98 14.43 -25.23
N SER A 169 -14.28 13.34 -25.53
CA SER A 169 -14.87 12.04 -25.88
C SER A 169 -14.07 10.96 -25.15
N PRO A 170 -14.57 10.41 -24.05
CA PRO A 170 -13.87 9.35 -23.34
C PRO A 170 -13.77 8.11 -24.20
N PRO A 171 -12.62 7.40 -24.19
CA PRO A 171 -12.40 6.20 -25.00
C PRO A 171 -13.10 4.95 -24.45
N VAL A 172 -13.66 5.05 -23.25
CA VAL A 172 -14.36 3.97 -22.55
C VAL A 172 -15.70 4.47 -22.03
N GLU A 173 -16.61 3.55 -21.74
CA GLU A 173 -17.90 3.89 -21.14
C GLU A 173 -17.74 4.50 -19.74
N SER A 174 -18.70 5.34 -19.37
CA SER A 174 -18.74 5.89 -18.02
C SER A 174 -18.87 4.76 -16.99
N GLY A 175 -18.03 4.79 -15.97
CA GLY A 175 -18.01 3.75 -14.92
C GLY A 175 -17.26 2.47 -15.30
N GLN A 176 -16.65 2.42 -16.49
CA GLN A 176 -15.83 1.27 -16.92
C GLN A 176 -14.39 1.43 -16.44
N PHE A 177 -13.83 0.35 -15.91
CA PHE A 177 -12.42 0.19 -15.58
C PHE A 177 -11.83 -0.98 -16.34
N VAL A 178 -10.77 -0.71 -17.10
CA VAL A 178 -10.09 -1.72 -17.93
C VAL A 178 -8.84 -2.19 -17.18
N LEU A 179 -8.83 -3.46 -16.81
CA LEU A 179 -7.65 -4.15 -16.29
C LEU A 179 -6.79 -4.63 -17.47
N MET A 180 -5.51 -4.35 -17.43
CA MET A 180 -4.51 -4.77 -18.42
C MET A 180 -3.53 -5.78 -17.83
#